data_328e269f55810daede45cfdbce55ce59
#
_entry.id   328e269f55810daede45cfdbce55ce59
#
_cell.length_a   1.000
_cell.length_b   1.000
_cell.length_c   1.000
_cell.angle_alpha   90.00
_cell.angle_beta   90.00
_cell.angle_gamma   90.00
#
_symmetry.space_group_name_H-M   'P 1'
#
loop_
_entity.id
_entity.type
_entity.pdbx_description
1 polymer ?
#
loop_
_entity_poly.entity_id
_entity_poly.type
_entity_poly.pdbx_seq_one_letter_code
_entity_poly.pdbx_strand_id
1 'polypeptide(L)'
;MAAVLPASSDTFAGLIKSGYPIIHRTVRMPSMLLIDPERRSQIDQALGSGDMFALFERTRDAIALFPDDPDVRYLQTLAMARLGDPDAALRFYERNHVEEIGTEDAAALKGRLLKDLAVRAAGAKQVDLFRQSSEAYRVANRLTDGYFSGINAATTSFLAGDEVEACELAAAIGRRPDILSPADYFAAASGAEAKLICGEIEEATALYAAARHRADASPGLIASTARQVQMIASRLPISDEQRDALLSSIRPTPVIHFCGHMFPAGWPVEVQLADAIASIIRDSGAMIAYGALACGGDILVAEAVLAQGGELHVVLPFAEEDFLRTSVAIGGDEWRDRYATALAAAASVTFATQMRYVNDDEQFAYCSKLIMGLARLRARIMLAETFQLAVWDGMPPAGSAGTAADCAEWARQGGITRVVDVPKERPGLTFVAAPDMPNRPHRALRSMLFADFSGFSRLEEDCLPNFLNSVMGRIATVLNCHSHDVLSRNSWGDAIYVVITSPAKAAEIALEIQSEMHETLLNDSGLPAEGGMRISLHYGPIFEHFDAVQSALTYYGTEVTLAARIEPRVPVGAIYTTQPFAAMIDTDHTPYHFEYVGTMDLAKSYGVRILYRLSPNRA
;
A
#
# COMPACT_ATOMS: atom_id res chain seq x y z
N MET A 1 -8.67 -21.12 23.15
CA MET A 1 -9.08 -21.28 21.73
C MET A 1 -9.63 -19.94 21.31
N ALA A 2 -8.79 -19.05 20.82
CA ALA A 2 -9.20 -17.76 20.29
C ALA A 2 -9.70 -18.00 18.87
N ALA A 3 -10.97 -17.68 18.63
CA ALA A 3 -11.55 -17.67 17.29
C ALA A 3 -10.84 -16.57 16.48
N VAL A 4 -10.04 -16.97 15.51
CA VAL A 4 -9.52 -16.08 14.48
C VAL A 4 -10.71 -15.68 13.62
N LEU A 5 -11.20 -14.45 13.78
CA LEU A 5 -12.14 -13.84 12.85
C LEU A 5 -11.43 -13.75 11.51
N PRO A 6 -12.03 -14.21 10.39
CA PRO A 6 -11.44 -14.05 9.08
C PRO A 6 -11.38 -12.55 8.78
N ALA A 7 -10.17 -12.01 8.66
CA ALA A 7 -9.97 -10.71 8.03
C ALA A 7 -10.62 -10.79 6.65
N SER A 8 -11.67 -10.00 6.41
CA SER A 8 -12.30 -9.95 5.11
C SER A 8 -11.29 -9.38 4.11
N SER A 9 -10.65 -10.28 3.37
CA SER A 9 -9.70 -9.97 2.29
C SER A 9 -10.32 -9.09 1.17
N ASP A 10 -11.63 -8.92 1.19
CA ASP A 10 -12.39 -8.34 0.09
C ASP A 10 -12.23 -6.81 -0.05
N THR A 11 -11.95 -6.07 1.01
CA THR A 11 -11.83 -4.60 0.94
C THR A 11 -10.45 -4.14 0.47
N PHE A 12 -9.39 -4.87 0.80
CA PHE A 12 -8.08 -4.65 0.17
C PHE A 12 -7.99 -5.30 -1.23
N ALA A 13 -8.72 -6.40 -1.46
CA ALA A 13 -8.94 -6.95 -2.81
C ALA A 13 -9.65 -5.92 -3.72
N GLY A 14 -10.47 -5.02 -3.17
CA GLY A 14 -11.03 -3.86 -3.88
C GLY A 14 -9.95 -2.93 -4.45
N LEU A 15 -8.84 -2.68 -3.73
CA LEU A 15 -7.68 -1.94 -4.25
C LEU A 15 -6.94 -2.69 -5.36
N ILE A 16 -6.88 -4.01 -5.26
CA ILE A 16 -6.25 -4.87 -6.27
C ILE A 16 -7.14 -4.94 -7.51
N LYS A 17 -8.46 -5.02 -7.32
CA LYS A 17 -9.46 -4.96 -8.42
C LYS A 17 -9.51 -3.57 -9.05
N SER A 18 -9.21 -2.51 -8.31
CA SER A 18 -9.31 -1.12 -8.79
C SER A 18 -8.08 -0.61 -9.53
N GLY A 19 -6.98 -1.35 -9.54
CA GLY A 19 -5.80 -0.94 -10.32
C GLY A 19 -5.96 -1.10 -11.83
N TYR A 20 -6.72 -2.09 -12.29
CA TYR A 20 -7.13 -2.36 -13.69
C TYR A 20 -8.16 -3.46 -13.65
N PRO A 21 -9.21 -3.42 -14.45
CA PRO A 21 -10.14 -4.53 -14.55
C PRO A 21 -9.35 -5.77 -14.98
N ILE A 22 -9.36 -6.79 -14.14
CA ILE A 22 -9.21 -8.14 -14.66
C ILE A 22 -10.49 -8.30 -15.46
N ILE A 23 -10.43 -8.15 -16.79
CA ILE A 23 -11.55 -8.47 -17.64
C ILE A 23 -11.69 -9.99 -17.54
N HIS A 24 -12.46 -10.44 -16.53
CA HIS A 24 -12.94 -11.80 -16.45
C HIS A 24 -14.01 -12.03 -17.54
N ARG A 25 -13.69 -11.70 -18.79
CA ARG A 25 -14.30 -12.38 -19.90
C ARG A 25 -13.53 -13.67 -20.09
N THR A 26 -13.95 -14.69 -19.37
CA THR A 26 -13.60 -16.08 -19.63
C THR A 26 -14.03 -16.44 -21.06
N VAL A 27 -13.25 -16.00 -22.04
CA VAL A 27 -13.15 -16.74 -23.27
C VAL A 27 -12.27 -17.94 -22.95
N ARG A 28 -12.88 -18.96 -22.33
CA ARG A 28 -12.26 -20.28 -22.25
C ARG A 28 -11.98 -20.73 -23.68
N MET A 29 -10.74 -20.61 -24.13
CA MET A 29 -10.29 -21.45 -25.22
C MET A 29 -10.36 -22.90 -24.70
N PRO A 30 -10.87 -23.86 -25.47
CA PRO A 30 -10.77 -25.26 -25.14
C PRO A 30 -9.36 -25.74 -25.46
N SER A 31 -8.34 -25.17 -24.80
CA SER A 31 -7.00 -25.72 -24.76
C SER A 31 -6.99 -26.81 -23.71
N MET A 32 -6.45 -27.96 -24.05
CA MET A 32 -6.16 -29.03 -23.11
C MET A 32 -5.41 -28.39 -21.91
N LEU A 33 -6.10 -28.25 -20.76
CA LEU A 33 -5.47 -27.79 -19.53
C LEU A 33 -4.39 -28.80 -19.20
N LEU A 34 -3.12 -28.38 -19.29
CA LEU A 34 -1.98 -29.22 -18.95
C LEU A 34 -1.87 -29.41 -17.44
N ILE A 35 -2.33 -28.39 -16.68
CA ILE A 35 -2.28 -28.38 -15.21
C ILE A 35 -3.42 -29.20 -14.60
N ASP A 36 -3.13 -29.91 -13.52
CA ASP A 36 -4.14 -30.68 -12.78
C ASP A 36 -5.19 -29.78 -12.10
N PRO A 37 -6.44 -30.29 -11.90
CA PRO A 37 -7.55 -29.49 -11.39
C PRO A 37 -7.34 -28.92 -9.99
N GLU A 38 -6.60 -29.60 -9.13
CA GLU A 38 -6.35 -29.15 -7.75
C GLU A 38 -5.45 -27.92 -7.73
N ARG A 39 -4.32 -27.96 -8.45
CA ARG A 39 -3.42 -26.80 -8.60
C ARG A 39 -4.14 -25.65 -9.29
N ARG A 40 -4.94 -25.93 -10.33
CA ARG A 40 -5.73 -24.88 -10.98
C ARG A 40 -6.66 -24.19 -9.99
N SER A 41 -7.39 -24.94 -9.17
CA SER A 41 -8.28 -24.39 -8.15
C SER A 41 -7.52 -23.52 -7.15
N GLN A 42 -6.33 -23.91 -6.72
CA GLN A 42 -5.49 -23.12 -5.82
C GLN A 42 -5.00 -21.82 -6.46
N ILE A 43 -4.64 -21.83 -7.74
CA ILE A 43 -4.25 -20.65 -8.51
C ILE A 43 -5.44 -19.71 -8.67
N ASP A 44 -6.61 -20.22 -9.06
CA ASP A 44 -7.84 -19.44 -9.23
C ASP A 44 -8.29 -18.81 -7.90
N GLN A 45 -8.12 -19.52 -6.78
CA GLN A 45 -8.38 -18.98 -5.44
C GLN A 45 -7.44 -17.81 -5.10
N ALA A 46 -6.14 -17.95 -5.35
CA ALA A 46 -5.16 -16.90 -5.10
C ALA A 46 -5.44 -15.66 -5.97
N LEU A 47 -5.76 -15.88 -7.25
CA LEU A 47 -6.15 -14.81 -8.17
C LEU A 47 -7.43 -14.11 -7.70
N GLY A 48 -8.46 -14.87 -7.33
CA GLY A 48 -9.75 -14.36 -6.88
C GLY A 48 -9.68 -13.59 -5.57
N SER A 49 -8.82 -14.02 -4.63
CA SER A 49 -8.57 -13.31 -3.37
C SER A 49 -7.63 -12.10 -3.52
N GLY A 50 -6.95 -11.96 -4.67
CA GLY A 50 -5.95 -10.91 -4.87
C GLY A 50 -4.63 -11.15 -4.13
N ASP A 51 -4.38 -12.37 -3.65
CA ASP A 51 -3.12 -12.74 -3.02
C ASP A 51 -2.05 -13.01 -4.09
N MET A 52 -1.36 -11.92 -4.47
CA MET A 52 -0.35 -11.98 -5.53
C MET A 52 0.89 -12.77 -5.13
N PHE A 53 1.23 -12.84 -3.83
CA PHE A 53 2.33 -13.68 -3.36
C PHE A 53 1.99 -15.17 -3.49
N ALA A 54 0.80 -15.58 -3.04
CA ALA A 54 0.34 -16.95 -3.23
C ALA A 54 0.19 -17.29 -4.72
N LEU A 55 -0.32 -16.36 -5.53
CA LEU A 55 -0.40 -16.53 -6.98
C LEU A 55 0.99 -16.76 -7.59
N PHE A 56 1.96 -15.93 -7.24
CA PHE A 56 3.34 -16.06 -7.71
C PHE A 56 3.96 -17.42 -7.37
N GLU A 57 3.83 -17.86 -6.11
CA GLU A 57 4.39 -19.14 -5.68
C GLU A 57 3.74 -20.33 -6.36
N ARG A 58 2.41 -20.35 -6.39
CA ARG A 58 1.65 -21.46 -7.00
C ARG A 58 1.88 -21.56 -8.50
N THR A 59 1.97 -20.43 -9.19
CA THR A 59 2.27 -20.43 -10.64
C THR A 59 3.73 -20.77 -10.91
N ARG A 60 4.69 -20.34 -10.09
CA ARG A 60 6.10 -20.76 -10.19
C ARG A 60 6.26 -22.28 -10.03
N ASP A 61 5.60 -22.86 -9.03
CA ASP A 61 5.65 -24.30 -8.79
C ASP A 61 4.93 -25.07 -9.91
N ALA A 62 3.87 -24.49 -10.47
CA ALA A 62 3.17 -25.09 -11.61
C ALA A 62 4.00 -25.05 -12.89
N ILE A 63 4.69 -23.95 -13.19
CA ILE A 63 5.58 -23.83 -14.38
C ILE A 63 6.70 -24.85 -14.36
N ALA A 64 7.25 -25.17 -13.17
CA ALA A 64 8.29 -26.20 -13.07
C ALA A 64 7.82 -27.59 -13.55
N LEU A 65 6.51 -27.85 -13.50
CA LEU A 65 5.90 -29.12 -13.92
C LEU A 65 5.21 -29.03 -15.28
N PHE A 66 4.67 -27.86 -15.62
CA PHE A 66 3.87 -27.58 -16.81
C PHE A 66 4.39 -26.31 -17.50
N PRO A 67 5.63 -26.33 -18.03
CA PRO A 67 6.27 -25.12 -18.58
C PRO A 67 5.55 -24.54 -19.81
N ASP A 68 4.77 -25.35 -20.53
CA ASP A 68 4.08 -24.97 -21.74
C ASP A 68 2.61 -24.57 -21.51
N ASP A 69 2.13 -24.57 -20.26
CA ASP A 69 0.77 -24.13 -19.96
C ASP A 69 0.64 -22.60 -20.15
N PRO A 70 -0.17 -22.13 -21.12
CA PRO A 70 -0.26 -20.72 -21.47
C PRO A 70 -0.85 -19.87 -20.35
N ASP A 71 -1.87 -20.39 -19.64
CA ASP A 71 -2.51 -19.66 -18.54
C ASP A 71 -1.56 -19.47 -17.38
N VAL A 72 -0.77 -20.49 -17.05
CA VAL A 72 0.20 -20.42 -15.95
C VAL A 72 1.30 -19.41 -16.28
N ARG A 73 1.81 -19.39 -17.52
CA ARG A 73 2.80 -18.38 -17.98
C ARG A 73 2.25 -16.96 -17.88
N TYR A 74 1.02 -16.75 -18.34
CA TYR A 74 0.35 -15.45 -18.23
C TYR A 74 0.18 -15.02 -16.77
N LEU A 75 -0.34 -15.91 -15.91
CA LEU A 75 -0.61 -15.60 -14.51
C LEU A 75 0.67 -15.39 -13.69
N GLN A 76 1.75 -16.09 -14.01
CA GLN A 76 3.06 -15.82 -13.41
C GLN A 76 3.55 -14.41 -13.78
N THR A 77 3.47 -14.03 -15.05
CA THR A 77 3.84 -12.69 -15.49
C THR A 77 3.00 -11.62 -14.80
N LEU A 78 1.69 -11.84 -14.68
CA LEU A 78 0.77 -10.94 -14.01
C LEU A 78 1.12 -10.79 -12.52
N ALA A 79 1.43 -11.90 -11.84
CA ALA A 79 1.84 -11.87 -10.44
C ALA A 79 3.13 -11.07 -10.24
N MET A 80 4.15 -11.30 -11.08
CA MET A 80 5.41 -10.54 -11.03
C MET A 80 5.19 -9.03 -11.25
N ALA A 81 4.36 -8.66 -12.22
CA ALA A 81 3.99 -7.27 -12.47
C ALA A 81 3.31 -6.64 -11.25
N ARG A 82 2.38 -7.36 -10.64
CA ARG A 82 1.63 -6.89 -9.47
C ARG A 82 2.49 -6.80 -8.20
N LEU A 83 3.52 -7.63 -8.09
CA LEU A 83 4.51 -7.55 -7.02
C LEU A 83 5.54 -6.41 -7.23
N GLY A 84 5.32 -5.55 -8.21
CA GLY A 84 6.11 -4.33 -8.42
C GLY A 84 7.43 -4.55 -9.15
N ASP A 85 7.61 -5.66 -9.85
CA ASP A 85 8.81 -5.93 -10.65
C ASP A 85 8.49 -6.06 -12.16
N PRO A 86 8.13 -4.94 -12.84
CA PRO A 86 7.83 -4.96 -14.26
C PRO A 86 9.03 -5.33 -15.15
N ASP A 87 10.26 -5.08 -14.69
CA ASP A 87 11.47 -5.49 -15.43
C ASP A 87 11.60 -7.01 -15.48
N ALA A 88 11.51 -7.68 -14.33
CA ALA A 88 11.54 -9.14 -14.28
C ALA A 88 10.32 -9.76 -14.98
N ALA A 89 9.14 -9.14 -14.82
CA ALA A 89 7.93 -9.58 -15.48
C ALA A 89 8.05 -9.50 -17.02
N LEU A 90 8.63 -8.42 -17.56
CA LEU A 90 8.84 -8.28 -19.00
C LEU A 90 9.87 -9.29 -19.53
N ARG A 91 10.99 -9.47 -18.81
CA ARG A 91 11.97 -10.52 -19.20
C ARG A 91 11.36 -11.91 -19.16
N PHE A 92 10.51 -12.20 -18.17
CA PHE A 92 9.80 -13.47 -18.07
C PHE A 92 8.79 -13.64 -19.21
N TYR A 93 8.02 -12.59 -19.52
CA TYR A 93 7.06 -12.52 -20.61
C TYR A 93 7.73 -12.89 -21.94
N GLU A 94 8.87 -12.28 -22.26
CA GLU A 94 9.62 -12.49 -23.51
C GLU A 94 10.28 -13.87 -23.55
N ARG A 95 10.94 -14.30 -22.48
CA ARG A 95 11.62 -15.61 -22.41
C ARG A 95 10.64 -16.78 -22.51
N ASN A 96 9.42 -16.62 -22.03
CA ASN A 96 8.41 -17.68 -22.04
C ASN A 96 7.35 -17.48 -23.13
N HIS A 97 7.62 -16.64 -24.11
CA HIS A 97 6.78 -16.44 -25.30
C HIS A 97 5.31 -16.21 -24.97
N VAL A 98 5.01 -15.37 -23.97
CA VAL A 98 3.63 -15.10 -23.52
C VAL A 98 2.82 -14.39 -24.61
N GLU A 99 3.49 -13.65 -25.52
CA GLU A 99 2.85 -13.05 -26.71
C GLU A 99 2.22 -14.07 -27.66
N GLU A 100 2.78 -15.28 -27.72
CA GLU A 100 2.29 -16.35 -28.61
C GLU A 100 0.96 -16.97 -28.14
N ILE A 101 0.53 -16.65 -26.90
CA ILE A 101 -0.79 -17.05 -26.39
C ILE A 101 -1.92 -16.46 -27.26
N GLY A 102 -1.70 -15.30 -27.90
CA GLY A 102 -2.59 -14.71 -28.89
C GLY A 102 -3.92 -14.20 -28.30
N THR A 103 -3.99 -13.91 -27.01
CA THR A 103 -5.15 -13.32 -26.36
C THR A 103 -4.97 -11.81 -26.13
N GLU A 104 -6.10 -11.07 -26.05
CA GLU A 104 -6.06 -9.64 -25.71
C GLU A 104 -5.35 -9.40 -24.38
N ASP A 105 -5.66 -10.23 -23.37
CA ASP A 105 -5.07 -10.08 -22.03
C ASP A 105 -3.55 -10.23 -22.04
N ALA A 106 -3.00 -11.20 -22.79
CA ALA A 106 -1.57 -11.39 -22.90
C ALA A 106 -0.88 -10.20 -23.61
N ALA A 107 -1.45 -9.71 -24.70
CA ALA A 107 -0.91 -8.55 -25.42
C ALA A 107 -1.05 -7.25 -24.60
N ALA A 108 -2.18 -7.02 -23.94
CA ALA A 108 -2.40 -5.87 -23.06
C ALA A 108 -1.48 -5.88 -21.83
N LEU A 109 -1.13 -7.07 -21.31
CA LEU A 109 -0.15 -7.19 -20.23
C LEU A 109 1.22 -6.67 -20.65
N LYS A 110 1.70 -6.97 -21.87
CA LYS A 110 2.93 -6.37 -22.41
C LYS A 110 2.84 -4.86 -22.46
N GLY A 111 1.74 -4.32 -22.99
CA GLY A 111 1.50 -2.88 -23.04
C GLY A 111 1.58 -2.23 -21.65
N ARG A 112 0.97 -2.87 -20.65
CA ARG A 112 1.04 -2.42 -19.27
C ARG A 112 2.47 -2.45 -18.71
N LEU A 113 3.20 -3.55 -18.87
CA LEU A 113 4.59 -3.66 -18.38
C LEU A 113 5.48 -2.55 -18.95
N LEU A 114 5.36 -2.29 -20.24
CA LEU A 114 6.10 -1.22 -20.92
C LEU A 114 5.69 0.16 -20.41
N LYS A 115 4.39 0.41 -20.16
CA LYS A 115 3.90 1.65 -19.55
C LYS A 115 4.46 1.84 -18.13
N ASP A 116 4.44 0.80 -17.29
CA ASP A 116 4.98 0.84 -15.94
C ASP A 116 6.49 1.14 -15.94
N LEU A 117 7.25 0.58 -16.90
CA LEU A 117 8.66 0.89 -17.12
C LEU A 117 8.88 2.32 -17.65
N ALA A 118 8.03 2.80 -18.56
CA ALA A 118 8.09 4.16 -19.10
C ALA A 118 7.90 5.21 -17.99
N VAL A 119 6.95 4.99 -17.07
CA VAL A 119 6.74 5.86 -15.90
C VAL A 119 7.98 5.93 -15.01
N ARG A 120 8.78 4.86 -14.96
CA ARG A 120 10.04 4.79 -14.18
C ARG A 120 11.26 5.30 -14.93
N ALA A 121 11.14 5.53 -16.23
CA ALA A 121 12.23 6.01 -17.10
C ALA A 121 12.15 7.54 -17.28
N ALA A 122 13.20 8.11 -17.87
CA ALA A 122 13.27 9.53 -18.24
C ALA A 122 13.86 9.73 -19.65
N GLY A 123 13.63 10.91 -20.23
CA GLY A 123 14.19 11.30 -21.52
C GLY A 123 13.80 10.40 -22.67
N ALA A 124 14.72 10.14 -23.59
CA ALA A 124 14.46 9.35 -24.79
C ALA A 124 13.99 7.92 -24.51
N LYS A 125 14.50 7.29 -23.43
CA LYS A 125 14.06 5.94 -23.01
C LYS A 125 12.59 5.91 -22.60
N GLN A 126 12.12 6.94 -21.90
CA GLN A 126 10.71 7.06 -21.52
C GLN A 126 9.79 7.11 -22.75
N VAL A 127 10.14 7.96 -23.71
CA VAL A 127 9.38 8.13 -24.95
C VAL A 127 9.32 6.82 -25.75
N ASP A 128 10.46 6.14 -25.89
CA ASP A 128 10.55 4.86 -26.61
C ASP A 128 9.70 3.77 -25.95
N LEU A 129 9.74 3.66 -24.61
CA LEU A 129 8.93 2.71 -23.87
C LEU A 129 7.42 3.01 -24.00
N PHE A 130 7.01 4.28 -24.02
CA PHE A 130 5.60 4.63 -24.27
C PHE A 130 5.17 4.25 -25.69
N ARG A 131 6.02 4.43 -26.72
CA ARG A 131 5.72 3.98 -28.09
C ARG A 131 5.57 2.48 -28.18
N GLN A 132 6.48 1.73 -27.57
CA GLN A 132 6.39 0.27 -27.51
C GLN A 132 5.12 -0.17 -26.77
N SER A 133 4.75 0.52 -25.69
CA SER A 133 3.51 0.27 -24.96
C SER A 133 2.26 0.51 -25.83
N SER A 134 2.24 1.62 -26.57
CA SER A 134 1.15 1.93 -27.52
C SER A 134 0.98 0.83 -28.56
N GLU A 135 2.08 0.37 -29.19
CA GLU A 135 1.98 -0.70 -30.18
C GLU A 135 1.51 -2.02 -29.57
N ALA A 136 1.96 -2.38 -28.36
CA ALA A 136 1.48 -3.59 -27.69
C ALA A 136 -0.03 -3.52 -27.40
N TYR A 137 -0.53 -2.38 -26.94
CA TYR A 137 -1.98 -2.17 -26.77
C TYR A 137 -2.75 -2.16 -28.08
N ARG A 138 -2.16 -1.67 -29.18
CA ARG A 138 -2.77 -1.76 -30.52
C ARG A 138 -2.85 -3.20 -31.01
N VAL A 139 -1.83 -4.02 -30.72
CA VAL A 139 -1.93 -5.47 -30.98
C VAL A 139 -3.10 -6.07 -30.22
N ALA A 140 -3.21 -5.78 -28.91
CA ALA A 140 -4.34 -6.25 -28.10
C ALA A 140 -5.70 -5.79 -28.65
N ASN A 141 -5.82 -4.52 -29.05
CA ASN A 141 -7.06 -3.96 -29.60
C ASN A 141 -7.47 -4.64 -30.91
N ARG A 142 -6.50 -4.96 -31.80
CA ARG A 142 -6.80 -5.68 -33.07
C ARG A 142 -7.37 -7.09 -32.86
N LEU A 143 -7.14 -7.73 -31.71
CA LEU A 143 -7.62 -9.08 -31.43
C LEU A 143 -9.14 -9.11 -31.11
N THR A 144 -9.65 -8.10 -30.44
CA THR A 144 -11.04 -8.11 -29.93
C THR A 144 -11.83 -6.83 -30.23
N ASP A 145 -11.17 -5.81 -30.78
CA ASP A 145 -11.73 -4.46 -30.91
C ASP A 145 -12.22 -3.91 -29.54
N GLY A 146 -11.50 -4.23 -28.43
CA GLY A 146 -11.87 -3.82 -27.08
C GLY A 146 -11.57 -2.34 -26.81
N TYR A 147 -12.51 -1.57 -26.23
CA TYR A 147 -12.27 -0.16 -25.92
C TYR A 147 -11.13 0.04 -24.93
N PHE A 148 -10.93 -0.90 -24.00
CA PHE A 148 -9.89 -0.82 -22.97
C PHE A 148 -8.49 -0.79 -23.57
N SER A 149 -8.17 -1.72 -24.45
CA SER A 149 -6.88 -1.76 -25.15
C SER A 149 -6.71 -0.55 -26.06
N GLY A 150 -7.79 -0.14 -26.74
CA GLY A 150 -7.77 1.01 -27.63
C GLY A 150 -7.50 2.33 -26.93
N ILE A 151 -8.13 2.61 -25.78
CA ILE A 151 -7.89 3.86 -25.05
C ILE A 151 -6.49 3.89 -24.41
N ASN A 152 -5.98 2.74 -23.93
CA ASN A 152 -4.61 2.67 -23.42
C ASN A 152 -3.58 2.85 -24.54
N ALA A 153 -3.86 2.39 -25.77
CA ALA A 153 -3.00 2.67 -26.93
C ALA A 153 -2.96 4.18 -27.23
N ALA A 154 -4.12 4.85 -27.23
CA ALA A 154 -4.21 6.30 -27.42
C ALA A 154 -3.45 7.07 -26.34
N THR A 155 -3.65 6.71 -25.07
CA THR A 155 -2.97 7.36 -23.93
C THR A 155 -1.44 7.21 -24.02
N THR A 156 -0.94 6.02 -24.30
CA THR A 156 0.51 5.79 -24.36
C THR A 156 1.14 6.41 -25.60
N SER A 157 0.40 6.52 -26.73
CA SER A 157 0.80 7.32 -27.89
C SER A 157 0.89 8.81 -27.55
N PHE A 158 -0.11 9.35 -26.84
CA PHE A 158 -0.09 10.73 -26.34
C PHE A 158 1.12 11.00 -25.43
N LEU A 159 1.37 10.11 -24.47
CA LEU A 159 2.50 10.23 -23.54
C LEU A 159 3.87 10.08 -24.24
N ALA A 160 3.91 9.45 -25.40
CA ALA A 160 5.10 9.40 -26.26
C ALA A 160 5.32 10.70 -27.06
N GLY A 161 4.34 11.60 -27.11
CA GLY A 161 4.37 12.83 -27.89
C GLY A 161 3.79 12.69 -29.31
N ASP A 162 3.18 11.55 -29.63
CA ASP A 162 2.58 11.27 -30.94
C ASP A 162 1.09 11.72 -30.93
N GLU A 163 0.87 13.03 -30.72
CA GLU A 163 -0.46 13.64 -30.39
C GLU A 163 -1.51 13.43 -31.47
N VAL A 164 -1.15 13.50 -32.76
CA VAL A 164 -2.09 13.31 -33.89
C VAL A 164 -2.62 11.89 -33.90
N GLU A 165 -1.74 10.90 -33.84
CA GLU A 165 -2.12 9.49 -33.79
C GLU A 165 -2.95 9.18 -32.52
N ALA A 166 -2.54 9.74 -31.39
CA ALA A 166 -3.26 9.58 -30.12
C ALA A 166 -4.71 10.07 -30.22
N CYS A 167 -4.95 11.25 -30.80
CA CYS A 167 -6.29 11.77 -30.97
C CYS A 167 -7.10 10.96 -32.00
N GLU A 168 -6.50 10.48 -33.07
CA GLU A 168 -7.19 9.59 -34.03
C GLU A 168 -7.68 8.29 -33.35
N LEU A 169 -6.81 7.63 -32.58
CA LEU A 169 -7.15 6.44 -31.80
C LEU A 169 -8.24 6.75 -30.75
N ALA A 170 -8.08 7.82 -29.99
CA ALA A 170 -9.05 8.24 -28.97
C ALA A 170 -10.40 8.56 -29.58
N ALA A 171 -10.46 9.31 -30.69
CA ALA A 171 -11.69 9.63 -31.40
C ALA A 171 -12.39 8.38 -31.95
N ALA A 172 -11.65 7.37 -32.38
CA ALA A 172 -12.25 6.09 -32.80
C ALA A 172 -12.92 5.40 -31.62
N ILE A 173 -12.30 5.37 -30.45
CA ILE A 173 -12.89 4.82 -29.22
C ILE A 173 -14.11 5.65 -28.80
N GLY A 174 -14.03 6.97 -28.79
CA GLY A 174 -15.15 7.86 -28.40
C GLY A 174 -16.42 7.71 -29.24
N ARG A 175 -16.32 7.21 -30.47
CA ARG A 175 -17.47 6.95 -31.36
C ARG A 175 -18.11 5.57 -31.19
N ARG A 176 -17.57 4.72 -30.33
CA ARG A 176 -18.10 3.36 -30.14
C ARG A 176 -19.42 3.38 -29.40
N PRO A 177 -20.37 2.48 -29.72
CA PRO A 177 -21.67 2.43 -29.05
C PRO A 177 -21.58 2.15 -27.55
N ASP A 178 -20.64 1.30 -27.11
CA ASP A 178 -20.39 0.96 -25.71
C ASP A 178 -19.75 2.11 -24.90
N ILE A 179 -19.19 3.10 -25.56
CA ILE A 179 -18.67 4.34 -24.95
C ILE A 179 -19.74 5.46 -24.96
N LEU A 180 -20.53 5.58 -26.03
CA LEU A 180 -21.63 6.55 -26.12
C LEU A 180 -22.77 6.23 -25.14
N SER A 181 -22.95 4.96 -24.79
CA SER A 181 -23.92 4.48 -23.80
C SER A 181 -23.23 3.53 -22.82
N PRO A 182 -22.43 4.08 -21.87
CA PRO A 182 -21.56 3.27 -21.02
C PRO A 182 -22.35 2.41 -20.04
N ALA A 183 -22.12 1.10 -20.09
CA ALA A 183 -22.73 0.13 -19.18
C ALA A 183 -22.06 0.17 -17.79
N ASP A 184 -20.77 0.50 -17.72
CA ASP A 184 -19.97 0.50 -16.50
C ASP A 184 -19.09 1.75 -16.38
N TYR A 185 -18.46 1.88 -15.19
CA TYR A 185 -17.56 3.00 -14.85
C TYR A 185 -16.41 3.13 -15.84
N PHE A 186 -15.78 2.01 -16.25
CA PHE A 186 -14.60 2.07 -17.12
C PHE A 186 -14.94 2.55 -18.52
N ALA A 187 -16.08 2.15 -19.07
CA ALA A 187 -16.55 2.67 -20.34
C ALA A 187 -16.81 4.17 -20.28
N ALA A 188 -17.46 4.64 -19.20
CA ALA A 188 -17.68 6.07 -18.96
C ALA A 188 -16.37 6.88 -18.83
N ALA A 189 -15.42 6.37 -18.02
CA ALA A 189 -14.12 7.00 -17.85
C ALA A 189 -13.28 7.01 -19.14
N SER A 190 -13.36 5.94 -19.94
CA SER A 190 -12.66 5.85 -21.24
C SER A 190 -13.22 6.86 -22.26
N GLY A 191 -14.52 7.12 -22.23
CA GLY A 191 -15.13 8.19 -23.05
C GLY A 191 -14.61 9.59 -22.67
N ALA A 192 -14.50 9.87 -21.37
CA ALA A 192 -13.92 11.11 -20.86
C ALA A 192 -12.43 11.24 -21.24
N GLU A 193 -11.69 10.15 -21.14
CA GLU A 193 -10.26 10.11 -21.50
C GLU A 193 -10.05 10.34 -23.00
N ALA A 194 -10.91 9.79 -23.85
CA ALA A 194 -10.85 10.02 -25.28
C ALA A 194 -11.02 11.53 -25.61
N LYS A 195 -11.94 12.22 -24.93
CA LYS A 195 -12.11 13.67 -25.07
C LYS A 195 -10.90 14.45 -24.59
N LEU A 196 -10.33 14.04 -23.43
CA LEU A 196 -9.14 14.67 -22.85
C LEU A 196 -7.94 14.59 -23.80
N ILE A 197 -7.67 13.44 -24.39
CA ILE A 197 -6.56 13.22 -25.33
C ILE A 197 -6.73 14.10 -26.59
N CYS A 198 -7.96 14.32 -27.04
CA CYS A 198 -8.24 15.20 -28.18
C CYS A 198 -8.29 16.70 -27.81
N GLY A 199 -7.99 17.07 -26.56
CA GLY A 199 -7.97 18.46 -26.12
C GLY A 199 -9.34 19.11 -25.83
N GLU A 200 -10.41 18.30 -25.77
CA GLU A 200 -11.78 18.75 -25.46
C GLU A 200 -11.97 18.80 -23.93
N ILE A 201 -11.28 19.73 -23.26
CA ILE A 201 -11.07 19.76 -21.81
C ILE A 201 -12.39 19.92 -21.03
N GLU A 202 -13.27 20.83 -21.44
CA GLU A 202 -14.54 21.11 -20.76
C GLU A 202 -15.48 19.89 -20.83
N GLU A 203 -15.54 19.23 -21.98
CA GLU A 203 -16.36 18.01 -22.18
C GLU A 203 -15.77 16.85 -21.37
N ALA A 204 -14.47 16.66 -21.41
CA ALA A 204 -13.77 15.64 -20.59
C ALA A 204 -14.05 15.84 -19.10
N THR A 205 -13.95 17.08 -18.61
CA THR A 205 -14.22 17.45 -17.21
C THR A 205 -15.65 17.08 -16.81
N ALA A 206 -16.64 17.41 -17.64
CA ALA A 206 -18.04 17.08 -17.38
C ALA A 206 -18.29 15.56 -17.37
N LEU A 207 -17.67 14.82 -18.31
CA LEU A 207 -17.80 13.36 -18.39
C LEU A 207 -17.12 12.64 -17.21
N TYR A 208 -15.96 13.11 -16.76
CA TYR A 208 -15.31 12.57 -15.55
C TYR A 208 -16.15 12.82 -14.29
N ALA A 209 -16.73 14.02 -14.15
CA ALA A 209 -17.64 14.30 -13.05
C ALA A 209 -18.86 13.36 -13.07
N ALA A 210 -19.43 13.08 -14.24
CA ALA A 210 -20.54 12.13 -14.40
C ALA A 210 -20.10 10.69 -14.06
N ALA A 211 -18.93 10.26 -14.54
CA ALA A 211 -18.38 8.94 -14.25
C ALA A 211 -18.14 8.72 -12.76
N ARG A 212 -17.62 9.72 -12.06
CA ARG A 212 -17.37 9.69 -10.61
C ARG A 212 -18.63 9.42 -9.78
N HIS A 213 -19.79 9.89 -10.22
CA HIS A 213 -21.08 9.76 -9.51
C HIS A 213 -21.87 8.49 -9.88
N ARG A 214 -21.30 7.58 -10.65
CA ARG A 214 -21.95 6.31 -10.97
C ARG A 214 -22.01 5.41 -9.74
N ALA A 215 -23.06 4.58 -9.66
CA ALA A 215 -23.24 3.64 -8.55
C ALA A 215 -22.15 2.55 -8.46
N ASP A 216 -21.50 2.24 -9.60
CA ASP A 216 -20.40 1.28 -9.71
C ASP A 216 -19.01 1.92 -9.57
N ALA A 217 -18.91 3.23 -9.31
CA ALA A 217 -17.67 3.95 -9.08
C ALA A 217 -17.15 3.70 -7.66
N SER A 218 -16.17 2.83 -7.51
CA SER A 218 -15.49 2.65 -6.21
C SER A 218 -14.34 3.64 -6.02
N PRO A 219 -13.94 3.96 -4.77
CA PRO A 219 -12.81 4.86 -4.49
C PRO A 219 -11.52 4.47 -5.21
N GLY A 220 -11.24 3.17 -5.32
CA GLY A 220 -10.05 2.69 -6.01
C GLY A 220 -10.11 2.85 -7.54
N LEU A 221 -11.28 2.69 -8.17
CA LEU A 221 -11.47 2.95 -9.60
C LEU A 221 -11.24 4.43 -9.90
N ILE A 222 -11.83 5.31 -9.08
CA ILE A 222 -11.64 6.76 -9.18
C ILE A 222 -10.16 7.13 -9.05
N ALA A 223 -9.44 6.57 -8.06
CA ALA A 223 -8.01 6.81 -7.86
C ALA A 223 -7.16 6.36 -9.05
N SER A 224 -7.51 5.23 -9.69
CA SER A 224 -6.83 4.75 -10.90
C SER A 224 -7.02 5.73 -12.07
N THR A 225 -8.25 6.18 -12.29
CA THR A 225 -8.57 7.17 -13.32
C THR A 225 -7.88 8.51 -13.03
N ALA A 226 -7.89 8.98 -11.78
CA ALA A 226 -7.23 10.23 -11.38
C ALA A 226 -5.72 10.22 -11.69
N ARG A 227 -5.02 9.10 -11.46
CA ARG A 227 -3.61 8.95 -11.85
C ARG A 227 -3.40 9.07 -13.35
N GLN A 228 -4.27 8.45 -14.14
CA GLN A 228 -4.20 8.52 -15.61
C GLN A 228 -4.44 9.95 -16.10
N VAL A 229 -5.48 10.59 -15.57
CA VAL A 229 -5.79 12.02 -15.86
C VAL A 229 -4.64 12.93 -15.49
N GLN A 230 -4.01 12.73 -14.33
CA GLN A 230 -2.85 13.52 -13.91
C GLN A 230 -1.67 13.37 -14.89
N MET A 231 -1.38 12.16 -15.35
CA MET A 231 -0.31 11.93 -16.35
C MET A 231 -0.61 12.65 -17.68
N ILE A 232 -1.84 12.57 -18.18
CA ILE A 232 -2.25 13.24 -19.42
C ILE A 232 -2.21 14.76 -19.22
N ALA A 233 -2.83 15.26 -18.15
CA ALA A 233 -2.91 16.70 -17.83
C ALA A 233 -1.54 17.37 -17.66
N SER A 234 -0.52 16.62 -17.21
CA SER A 234 0.86 17.13 -17.09
C SER A 234 1.52 17.44 -18.45
N ARG A 235 0.99 16.90 -19.54
CA ARG A 235 1.51 17.09 -20.92
C ARG A 235 0.63 18.01 -21.75
N LEU A 236 -0.57 18.36 -21.29
CA LEU A 236 -1.48 19.24 -22.02
C LEU A 236 -1.12 20.72 -21.81
N PRO A 237 -1.20 21.55 -22.86
CA PRO A 237 -1.00 23.01 -22.77
C PRO A 237 -2.29 23.70 -22.26
N ILE A 238 -2.69 23.39 -21.02
CA ILE A 238 -3.90 23.93 -20.38
C ILE A 238 -3.55 24.90 -19.24
N SER A 239 -4.45 25.85 -18.93
CA SER A 239 -4.26 26.75 -17.80
C SER A 239 -4.32 26.00 -16.47
N ASP A 240 -3.77 26.62 -15.40
CA ASP A 240 -3.85 26.05 -14.05
C ASP A 240 -5.30 25.90 -13.60
N GLU A 241 -6.20 26.84 -13.95
CA GLU A 241 -7.64 26.77 -13.65
C GLU A 241 -8.31 25.58 -14.34
N GLN A 242 -7.99 25.34 -15.63
CA GLN A 242 -8.51 24.17 -16.36
C GLN A 242 -7.96 22.85 -15.77
N ARG A 243 -6.69 22.85 -15.39
CA ARG A 243 -6.04 21.70 -14.74
C ARG A 243 -6.70 21.36 -13.41
N ASP A 244 -6.92 22.37 -12.57
CA ASP A 244 -7.56 22.21 -11.26
C ASP A 244 -9.02 21.75 -11.39
N ALA A 245 -9.78 22.30 -12.34
CA ALA A 245 -11.14 21.88 -12.62
C ALA A 245 -11.19 20.41 -13.08
N LEU A 246 -10.31 20.02 -14.00
CA LEU A 246 -10.20 18.66 -14.51
C LEU A 246 -9.83 17.67 -13.39
N LEU A 247 -8.79 17.93 -12.62
CA LEU A 247 -8.38 17.06 -11.51
C LEU A 247 -9.44 16.99 -10.41
N SER A 248 -10.15 18.09 -10.14
CA SER A 248 -11.24 18.13 -9.17
C SER A 248 -12.45 17.29 -9.60
N SER A 249 -12.74 17.20 -10.92
CA SER A 249 -13.86 16.43 -11.45
C SER A 249 -13.75 14.93 -11.15
N ILE A 250 -12.54 14.42 -11.05
CA ILE A 250 -12.24 12.98 -10.79
C ILE A 250 -11.49 12.78 -9.46
N ARG A 251 -11.52 13.79 -8.57
CA ARG A 251 -10.83 13.70 -7.28
C ARG A 251 -11.41 12.58 -6.43
N PRO A 252 -10.57 11.67 -5.89
CA PRO A 252 -11.02 10.62 -4.97
C PRO A 252 -11.60 11.21 -3.67
N THR A 253 -12.41 10.41 -3.00
CA THR A 253 -12.98 10.80 -1.71
C THR A 253 -11.88 10.99 -0.66
N PRO A 254 -11.98 12.00 0.24
CA PRO A 254 -11.00 12.20 1.29
C PRO A 254 -10.87 11.00 2.23
N VAL A 255 -9.69 10.85 2.81
CA VAL A 255 -9.41 9.89 3.88
C VAL A 255 -9.40 10.61 5.22
N ILE A 256 -10.13 10.11 6.20
CA ILE A 256 -10.15 10.68 7.55
C ILE A 256 -9.21 9.91 8.46
N HIS A 257 -8.41 10.62 9.25
CA HIS A 257 -7.94 10.15 10.55
C HIS A 257 -8.88 10.71 11.62
N PHE A 258 -9.33 9.90 12.58
CA PHE A 258 -10.20 10.40 13.64
C PHE A 258 -9.67 10.06 15.03
N CYS A 259 -9.99 10.95 15.99
CA CYS A 259 -9.75 10.75 17.40
C CYS A 259 -10.83 11.49 18.21
N GLY A 260 -11.14 11.01 19.41
CA GLY A 260 -12.16 11.65 20.21
C GLY A 260 -12.01 11.43 21.70
N HIS A 261 -12.55 12.37 22.46
CA HIS A 261 -12.64 12.22 23.91
C HIS A 261 -13.52 11.05 24.31
N MET A 262 -13.09 10.35 25.34
CA MET A 262 -13.89 9.33 26.00
C MET A 262 -14.91 9.97 26.95
N PHE A 263 -16.13 9.38 27.00
CA PHE A 263 -17.19 9.75 27.93
C PHE A 263 -18.15 8.56 28.17
N PRO A 264 -18.89 8.56 29.29
CA PRO A 264 -19.82 7.49 29.61
C PRO A 264 -21.05 7.52 28.71
N ALA A 265 -21.71 6.38 28.55
CA ALA A 265 -22.96 6.24 27.82
C ALA A 265 -24.08 7.08 28.45
N GLY A 266 -25.01 7.54 27.59
CA GLY A 266 -26.15 8.34 28.03
C GLY A 266 -25.80 9.77 28.42
N TRP A 267 -24.65 10.29 28.05
CA TRP A 267 -24.31 11.70 28.22
C TRP A 267 -25.25 12.57 27.36
N PRO A 268 -25.97 13.58 27.93
CA PRO A 268 -27.04 14.31 27.22
C PRO A 268 -26.64 14.97 25.89
N VAL A 269 -25.36 15.26 25.68
CA VAL A 269 -24.87 15.89 24.45
C VAL A 269 -24.49 14.87 23.37
N GLU A 270 -24.56 13.59 23.63
CA GLU A 270 -24.12 12.52 22.71
C GLU A 270 -24.82 12.61 21.35
N VAL A 271 -26.14 12.81 21.32
CA VAL A 271 -26.93 12.92 20.09
C VAL A 271 -26.48 14.12 19.26
N GLN A 272 -26.23 15.26 19.91
CA GLN A 272 -25.76 16.48 19.22
C GLN A 272 -24.37 16.29 18.63
N LEU A 273 -23.48 15.57 19.32
CA LEU A 273 -22.15 15.22 18.82
C LEU A 273 -22.25 14.28 17.59
N ALA A 274 -23.11 13.28 17.67
CA ALA A 274 -23.34 12.33 16.57
C ALA A 274 -23.88 13.05 15.31
N ASP A 275 -24.83 13.97 15.46
CA ASP A 275 -25.38 14.76 14.36
C ASP A 275 -24.31 15.67 13.72
N ALA A 276 -23.49 16.33 14.52
CA ALA A 276 -22.40 17.18 14.04
C ALA A 276 -21.33 16.37 13.29
N ILE A 277 -20.96 15.22 13.82
CA ILE A 277 -20.03 14.27 13.17
C ILE A 277 -20.60 13.83 11.81
N ALA A 278 -21.85 13.37 11.80
CA ALA A 278 -22.52 12.91 10.58
C ALA A 278 -22.61 14.00 9.51
N SER A 279 -22.81 15.25 9.91
CA SER A 279 -22.80 16.41 9.00
C SER A 279 -21.41 16.60 8.37
N ILE A 280 -20.34 16.63 9.18
CA ILE A 280 -18.97 16.83 8.67
C ILE A 280 -18.58 15.72 7.68
N ILE A 281 -18.90 14.46 7.98
CA ILE A 281 -18.60 13.33 7.10
C ILE A 281 -19.36 13.44 5.78
N ARG A 282 -20.65 13.75 5.84
CA ARG A 282 -21.51 13.95 4.66
C ARG A 282 -21.03 15.10 3.79
N ASP A 283 -20.73 16.25 4.41
CA ASP A 283 -20.33 17.47 3.70
C ASP A 283 -18.93 17.34 3.07
N SER A 284 -18.05 16.54 3.68
CA SER A 284 -16.73 16.25 3.12
C SER A 284 -16.76 15.18 2.04
N GLY A 285 -17.80 14.35 1.98
CA GLY A 285 -17.85 13.16 1.12
C GLY A 285 -16.82 12.08 1.48
N ALA A 286 -16.29 12.11 2.71
CA ALA A 286 -15.26 11.17 3.12
C ALA A 286 -15.87 9.77 3.34
N MET A 287 -15.27 8.78 2.67
CA MET A 287 -15.75 7.40 2.66
C MET A 287 -14.73 6.40 3.23
N ILE A 288 -13.58 6.87 3.70
CA ILE A 288 -12.52 6.03 4.26
C ILE A 288 -12.03 6.68 5.55
N ALA A 289 -12.06 5.92 6.65
CA ALA A 289 -11.69 6.44 7.96
C ALA A 289 -10.76 5.48 8.73
N TYR A 290 -9.75 6.04 9.38
CA TYR A 290 -8.79 5.35 10.23
C TYR A 290 -8.87 5.89 11.65
N GLY A 291 -8.98 5.01 12.64
CA GLY A 291 -9.02 5.39 14.05
C GLY A 291 -8.97 4.20 14.99
N ALA A 292 -8.98 4.48 16.29
CA ALA A 292 -9.28 3.49 17.31
C ALA A 292 -10.79 3.42 17.55
N LEU A 293 -11.21 2.68 18.59
CA LEU A 293 -12.63 2.56 18.98
C LEU A 293 -12.78 2.75 20.49
N ALA A 294 -12.19 3.80 21.07
CA ALA A 294 -12.45 4.13 22.47
C ALA A 294 -13.90 4.60 22.66
N CYS A 295 -14.44 4.40 23.87
CA CYS A 295 -15.81 4.83 24.20
C CYS A 295 -15.97 6.35 24.01
N GLY A 296 -17.09 6.77 23.45
CA GLY A 296 -17.37 8.18 23.17
C GLY A 296 -17.03 8.59 21.72
N GLY A 297 -16.18 9.61 21.54
CA GLY A 297 -15.94 10.24 20.26
C GLY A 297 -15.51 9.31 19.14
N ASP A 298 -14.61 8.36 19.42
CA ASP A 298 -14.12 7.42 18.40
C ASP A 298 -15.25 6.55 17.84
N ILE A 299 -16.04 5.94 18.73
CA ILE A 299 -17.15 5.08 18.30
C ILE A 299 -18.23 5.87 17.57
N LEU A 300 -18.54 7.11 17.98
CA LEU A 300 -19.49 7.97 17.26
C LEU A 300 -19.03 8.27 15.83
N VAL A 301 -17.75 8.53 15.63
CA VAL A 301 -17.21 8.75 14.28
C VAL A 301 -17.27 7.46 13.47
N ALA A 302 -16.90 6.33 14.05
CA ALA A 302 -16.95 5.03 13.39
C ALA A 302 -18.37 4.69 12.91
N GLU A 303 -19.37 4.87 13.77
CA GLU A 303 -20.80 4.66 13.43
C GLU A 303 -21.29 5.57 12.33
N ALA A 304 -20.90 6.86 12.35
CA ALA A 304 -21.29 7.82 11.32
C ALA A 304 -20.69 7.47 9.95
N VAL A 305 -19.45 6.98 9.91
CA VAL A 305 -18.80 6.48 8.68
C VAL A 305 -19.52 5.26 8.13
N LEU A 306 -19.77 4.27 8.99
CA LEU A 306 -20.46 3.03 8.61
C LEU A 306 -21.91 3.28 8.15
N ALA A 307 -22.63 4.20 8.81
CA ALA A 307 -24.00 4.57 8.43
C ALA A 307 -24.08 5.20 7.03
N GLN A 308 -22.99 5.80 6.55
CA GLN A 308 -22.90 6.34 5.19
C GLN A 308 -22.32 5.33 4.16
N GLY A 309 -22.11 4.07 4.58
CA GLY A 309 -21.54 3.03 3.72
C GLY A 309 -20.03 3.19 3.48
N GLY A 310 -19.33 3.94 4.36
CA GLY A 310 -17.89 4.14 4.27
C GLY A 310 -17.06 2.96 4.79
N GLU A 311 -15.78 2.93 4.45
CA GLU A 311 -14.78 1.96 4.90
C GLU A 311 -14.20 2.41 6.24
N LEU A 312 -14.37 1.60 7.29
CA LEU A 312 -13.78 1.81 8.60
C LEU A 312 -12.56 0.92 8.77
N HIS A 313 -11.41 1.52 9.06
CA HIS A 313 -10.16 0.84 9.36
C HIS A 313 -9.79 1.06 10.82
N VAL A 314 -9.86 0.00 11.62
CA VAL A 314 -9.60 0.07 13.06
C VAL A 314 -8.15 -0.30 13.35
N VAL A 315 -7.48 0.51 14.18
CA VAL A 315 -6.16 0.20 14.71
C VAL A 315 -6.20 0.18 16.23
N LEU A 316 -5.90 -0.97 16.81
CA LEU A 316 -5.86 -1.14 18.25
C LEU A 316 -4.41 -1.04 18.78
N PRO A 317 -4.17 -0.34 19.89
CA PRO A 317 -2.81 -0.12 20.40
C PRO A 317 -2.11 -1.40 20.88
N PHE A 318 -2.89 -2.36 21.39
CA PHE A 318 -2.43 -3.62 21.98
C PHE A 318 -3.54 -4.67 21.95
N ALA A 319 -3.38 -5.79 22.68
CA ALA A 319 -4.36 -6.88 22.74
C ALA A 319 -5.78 -6.37 23.03
N GLU A 320 -6.75 -6.85 22.27
CA GLU A 320 -8.14 -6.37 22.30
C GLU A 320 -8.78 -6.44 23.70
N GLU A 321 -8.54 -7.53 24.45
CA GLU A 321 -9.07 -7.68 25.81
C GLU A 321 -8.65 -6.54 26.74
N ASP A 322 -7.39 -6.10 26.63
CA ASP A 322 -6.88 -4.99 27.43
C ASP A 322 -7.44 -3.65 26.94
N PHE A 323 -7.60 -3.46 25.63
CA PHE A 323 -8.22 -2.26 25.07
C PHE A 323 -9.69 -2.13 25.49
N LEU A 324 -10.46 -3.20 25.40
CA LEU A 324 -11.83 -3.24 25.90
C LEU A 324 -11.91 -2.81 27.37
N ARG A 325 -11.01 -3.31 28.19
CA ARG A 325 -10.97 -2.99 29.62
C ARG A 325 -10.59 -1.55 29.92
N THR A 326 -9.60 -1.01 29.20
CA THR A 326 -9.01 0.30 29.50
C THR A 326 -9.68 1.46 28.79
N SER A 327 -10.27 1.23 27.62
CA SER A 327 -10.71 2.30 26.73
C SER A 327 -12.17 2.21 26.29
N VAL A 328 -12.87 1.10 26.54
CA VAL A 328 -14.27 0.91 26.14
C VAL A 328 -15.19 0.70 27.32
N ALA A 329 -14.94 -0.36 28.11
CA ALA A 329 -15.82 -0.79 29.22
C ALA A 329 -15.91 0.24 30.33
N ILE A 330 -14.92 1.11 30.47
CA ILE A 330 -14.96 2.20 31.45
C ILE A 330 -16.08 3.21 31.19
N GLY A 331 -16.59 3.29 29.96
CA GLY A 331 -17.71 4.13 29.56
C GLY A 331 -19.09 3.49 29.77
N GLY A 332 -19.15 2.19 30.10
CA GLY A 332 -20.38 1.43 30.31
C GLY A 332 -20.60 0.31 29.30
N ASP A 333 -21.54 -0.60 29.62
CA ASP A 333 -21.79 -1.80 28.80
C ASP A 333 -22.35 -1.46 27.40
N GLU A 334 -23.12 -0.39 27.26
CA GLU A 334 -23.65 0.08 25.98
C GLU A 334 -22.52 0.34 24.99
N TRP A 335 -21.38 0.92 25.41
CA TRP A 335 -20.23 1.14 24.58
C TRP A 335 -19.55 -0.17 24.15
N ARG A 336 -19.64 -1.24 24.95
CA ARG A 336 -19.13 -2.56 24.55
C ARG A 336 -19.87 -3.13 23.35
N ASP A 337 -21.21 -3.02 23.37
CA ASP A 337 -22.07 -3.54 22.31
C ASP A 337 -21.83 -2.75 20.99
N ARG A 338 -21.71 -1.43 21.10
CA ARG A 338 -21.41 -0.54 19.98
C ARG A 338 -20.01 -0.78 19.42
N TYR A 339 -19.01 -0.97 20.29
CA TYR A 339 -17.66 -1.38 19.90
C TYR A 339 -17.69 -2.68 19.10
N ALA A 340 -18.35 -3.72 19.62
CA ALA A 340 -18.41 -5.00 18.95
C ALA A 340 -19.07 -4.90 17.56
N THR A 341 -20.13 -4.10 17.46
CA THR A 341 -20.83 -3.83 16.20
C THR A 341 -19.94 -3.11 15.20
N ALA A 342 -19.25 -2.05 15.60
CA ALA A 342 -18.35 -1.28 14.75
C ALA A 342 -17.13 -2.12 14.31
N LEU A 343 -16.55 -2.91 15.24
CA LEU A 343 -15.43 -3.77 14.96
C LEU A 343 -15.78 -4.87 13.95
N ALA A 344 -16.97 -5.48 14.09
CA ALA A 344 -17.47 -6.51 13.17
C ALA A 344 -17.75 -5.97 11.75
N ALA A 345 -18.13 -4.69 11.64
CA ALA A 345 -18.39 -4.00 10.38
C ALA A 345 -17.13 -3.35 9.78
N ALA A 346 -16.01 -3.35 10.50
CA ALA A 346 -14.77 -2.74 10.04
C ALA A 346 -14.20 -3.46 8.80
N ALA A 347 -13.77 -2.67 7.82
CA ALA A 347 -13.09 -3.15 6.62
C ALA A 347 -11.74 -3.82 6.95
N SER A 348 -11.06 -3.34 7.99
CA SER A 348 -9.86 -3.99 8.52
C SER A 348 -9.67 -3.70 10.01
N VAL A 349 -9.08 -4.65 10.72
CA VAL A 349 -8.62 -4.49 12.10
C VAL A 349 -7.13 -4.78 12.15
N THR A 350 -6.37 -3.81 12.61
CA THR A 350 -4.89 -3.88 12.72
C THR A 350 -4.50 -3.65 14.18
N PHE A 351 -3.43 -4.30 14.61
CA PHE A 351 -2.86 -4.07 15.94
C PHE A 351 -1.51 -3.35 15.78
N ALA A 352 -1.33 -2.24 16.48
CA ALA A 352 -0.04 -1.56 16.57
C ALA A 352 1.00 -2.47 17.24
N THR A 353 0.57 -3.24 18.24
CA THR A 353 1.31 -4.38 18.81
C THR A 353 0.31 -5.45 19.29
N GLN A 354 0.66 -6.72 19.17
CA GLN A 354 -0.18 -7.82 19.69
C GLN A 354 0.08 -8.12 21.18
N MET A 355 0.86 -7.28 21.83
CA MET A 355 1.23 -7.48 23.23
C MET A 355 0.16 -6.95 24.16
N ARG A 356 0.24 -7.36 25.43
CA ARG A 356 -0.65 -6.85 26.47
C ARG A 356 -0.34 -5.39 26.82
N TYR A 357 -1.34 -4.70 27.35
CA TYR A 357 -1.15 -3.36 27.91
C TYR A 357 -0.22 -3.42 29.12
N VAL A 358 0.79 -2.58 29.09
CA VAL A 358 1.80 -2.53 30.16
C VAL A 358 1.74 -1.22 30.98
N ASN A 359 0.61 -0.54 30.97
CA ASN A 359 0.40 0.74 31.66
C ASN A 359 1.41 1.82 31.19
N ASP A 360 1.58 1.92 29.88
CA ASP A 360 2.52 2.79 29.24
C ASP A 360 1.81 3.59 28.13
N ASP A 361 1.74 4.89 28.29
CA ASP A 361 1.10 5.81 27.35
C ASP A 361 1.78 5.83 25.99
N GLU A 362 3.04 5.41 25.89
CA GLU A 362 3.77 5.27 24.64
C GLU A 362 3.10 4.26 23.69
N GLN A 363 2.38 3.26 24.20
CA GLN A 363 1.64 2.32 23.36
C GLN A 363 0.46 3.02 22.64
N PHE A 364 -0.22 3.93 23.30
CA PHE A 364 -1.28 4.74 22.70
C PHE A 364 -0.68 5.76 21.74
N ALA A 365 0.38 6.47 22.13
CA ALA A 365 1.05 7.44 21.27
C ALA A 365 1.59 6.81 19.98
N TYR A 366 2.15 5.60 20.06
CA TYR A 366 2.57 4.85 18.88
C TYR A 366 1.38 4.48 17.99
N CYS A 367 0.28 3.99 18.58
CA CYS A 367 -0.94 3.67 17.85
C CYS A 367 -1.49 4.88 17.09
N SER A 368 -1.60 6.04 17.77
CA SER A 368 -2.06 7.28 17.17
C SER A 368 -1.20 7.71 15.96
N LYS A 369 0.12 7.67 16.12
CA LYS A 369 1.04 7.96 14.99
C LYS A 369 0.88 6.98 13.85
N LEU A 370 0.69 5.69 14.16
CA LEU A 370 0.45 4.66 13.15
C LEU A 370 -0.86 4.93 12.39
N ILE A 371 -1.95 5.27 13.09
CA ILE A 371 -3.24 5.63 12.48
C ILE A 371 -3.08 6.83 11.54
N MET A 372 -2.42 7.90 11.99
CA MET A 372 -2.14 9.10 11.18
C MET A 372 -1.37 8.74 9.91
N GLY A 373 -0.31 7.96 10.07
CA GLY A 373 0.52 7.52 8.95
C GLY A 373 -0.23 6.62 7.96
N LEU A 374 -1.08 5.71 8.45
CA LEU A 374 -1.93 4.86 7.60
C LEU A 374 -2.93 5.67 6.79
N ALA A 375 -3.58 6.66 7.41
CA ALA A 375 -4.51 7.55 6.72
C ALA A 375 -3.80 8.34 5.61
N ARG A 376 -2.63 8.92 5.90
CA ARG A 376 -1.80 9.64 4.90
C ARG A 376 -1.32 8.72 3.79
N LEU A 377 -0.79 7.55 4.13
CA LEU A 377 -0.32 6.56 3.15
C LEU A 377 -1.47 6.15 2.21
N ARG A 378 -2.67 5.90 2.76
CA ARG A 378 -3.87 5.59 1.97
C ARG A 378 -4.26 6.74 1.07
N ALA A 379 -4.33 7.96 1.60
CA ALA A 379 -4.65 9.17 0.85
C ALA A 379 -3.67 9.39 -0.31
N ARG A 380 -2.37 9.27 -0.06
CA ARG A 380 -1.32 9.40 -1.08
C ARG A 380 -1.45 8.36 -2.20
N ILE A 381 -1.65 7.07 -1.85
CA ILE A 381 -1.85 6.01 -2.83
C ILE A 381 -3.08 6.27 -3.69
N MET A 382 -4.11 6.89 -3.12
CA MET A 382 -5.36 7.19 -3.81
C MET A 382 -5.38 8.56 -4.48
N LEU A 383 -4.34 9.38 -4.35
CA LEU A 383 -4.33 10.81 -4.74
C LEU A 383 -5.49 11.59 -4.09
N ALA A 384 -5.87 11.22 -2.88
CA ALA A 384 -6.93 11.82 -2.10
C ALA A 384 -6.39 12.84 -1.10
N GLU A 385 -7.25 13.76 -0.68
CA GLU A 385 -6.98 14.62 0.47
C GLU A 385 -7.12 13.82 1.77
N THR A 386 -6.46 14.29 2.83
CA THR A 386 -6.65 13.76 4.18
C THR A 386 -6.81 14.87 5.20
N PHE A 387 -7.66 14.63 6.20
CA PHE A 387 -7.83 15.53 7.33
C PHE A 387 -8.11 14.74 8.61
N GLN A 388 -7.89 15.35 9.75
CA GLN A 388 -8.27 14.82 11.05
C GLN A 388 -9.68 15.29 11.41
N LEU A 389 -10.53 14.37 11.87
CA LEU A 389 -11.79 14.66 12.53
C LEU A 389 -11.63 14.42 14.02
N ALA A 390 -11.64 15.47 14.84
CA ALA A 390 -11.42 15.40 16.26
C ALA A 390 -12.68 15.77 17.06
N VAL A 391 -13.14 14.88 17.92
CA VAL A 391 -14.20 15.15 18.92
C VAL A 391 -13.49 15.63 20.19
N TRP A 392 -13.32 16.98 20.31
CA TRP A 392 -12.34 17.57 21.23
C TRP A 392 -12.86 18.86 21.89
N ASP A 393 -12.41 19.12 23.12
CA ASP A 393 -12.78 20.30 23.93
C ASP A 393 -11.84 21.50 23.77
N GLY A 394 -10.86 21.43 22.85
CA GLY A 394 -9.89 22.50 22.60
C GLY A 394 -8.83 22.69 23.68
N MET A 395 -8.79 21.82 24.71
CA MET A 395 -7.80 21.94 25.79
C MET A 395 -6.45 21.36 25.37
N PRO A 396 -5.31 21.93 25.86
CA PRO A 396 -3.99 21.42 25.53
C PRO A 396 -3.77 20.00 26.10
N PRO A 397 -2.81 19.23 25.52
CA PRO A 397 -2.51 17.88 25.97
C PRO A 397 -1.97 17.88 27.39
N ALA A 398 -2.45 16.93 28.22
CA ALA A 398 -1.95 16.71 29.57
C ALA A 398 -0.83 15.66 29.63
N GLY A 399 -0.58 14.92 28.54
CA GLY A 399 0.40 13.84 28.43
C GLY A 399 0.79 13.56 26.98
N SER A 400 1.49 12.44 26.75
CA SER A 400 1.95 12.01 25.41
C SER A 400 0.87 11.33 24.59
N ALA A 401 -0.27 11.00 25.16
CA ALA A 401 -1.37 10.29 24.49
C ALA A 401 -2.72 10.99 24.70
N GLY A 402 -3.70 10.61 23.88
CA GLY A 402 -5.07 11.09 23.92
C GLY A 402 -5.37 12.18 22.88
N THR A 403 -6.65 12.53 22.74
CA THR A 403 -7.18 13.39 21.67
C THR A 403 -6.41 14.70 21.47
N ALA A 404 -6.06 15.38 22.57
CA ALA A 404 -5.32 16.65 22.49
C ALA A 404 -3.87 16.45 21.99
N ALA A 405 -3.21 15.36 22.42
CA ALA A 405 -1.88 15.00 21.93
C ALA A 405 -1.92 14.62 20.44
N ASP A 406 -2.95 13.90 20.01
CA ASP A 406 -3.17 13.54 18.62
C ASP A 406 -3.41 14.78 17.74
N CYS A 407 -4.21 15.75 18.20
CA CYS A 407 -4.42 17.01 17.50
C CYS A 407 -3.12 17.83 17.39
N ALA A 408 -2.32 17.88 18.45
CA ALA A 408 -1.05 18.59 18.46
C ALA A 408 -0.03 17.94 17.50
N GLU A 409 0.06 16.61 17.49
CA GLU A 409 0.95 15.88 16.59
C GLU A 409 0.53 16.03 15.12
N TRP A 410 -0.77 15.93 14.82
CA TRP A 410 -1.29 16.12 13.47
C TRP A 410 -1.03 17.54 12.95
N ALA A 411 -1.25 18.55 13.79
CA ALA A 411 -0.94 19.95 13.45
C ALA A 411 0.58 20.17 13.25
N ARG A 412 1.43 19.55 14.07
CA ARG A 412 2.90 19.62 13.91
C ARG A 412 3.35 19.06 12.56
N GLN A 413 2.63 18.08 12.03
CA GLN A 413 2.87 17.48 10.72
C GLN A 413 2.16 18.26 9.57
N GLY A 414 1.63 19.46 9.81
CA GLY A 414 0.96 20.29 8.81
C GLY A 414 -0.45 19.82 8.42
N GLY A 415 -1.04 18.89 9.18
CA GLY A 415 -2.37 18.35 8.89
C GLY A 415 -3.50 19.30 9.29
N ILE A 416 -4.61 19.26 8.54
CA ILE A 416 -5.82 20.03 8.81
C ILE A 416 -6.72 19.24 9.77
N THR A 417 -7.21 19.88 10.84
CA THR A 417 -8.16 19.30 11.79
C THR A 417 -9.53 19.95 11.65
N ARG A 418 -10.58 19.14 11.53
CA ARG A 418 -11.98 19.57 11.70
C ARG A 418 -12.43 19.12 13.09
N VAL A 419 -12.89 20.07 13.88
CA VAL A 419 -13.24 19.82 15.28
C VAL A 419 -14.75 19.76 15.45
N VAL A 420 -15.22 18.74 16.19
CA VAL A 420 -16.54 18.71 16.79
C VAL A 420 -16.34 19.09 18.26
N ASP A 421 -16.86 20.25 18.63
CA ASP A 421 -16.67 20.82 19.96
C ASP A 421 -17.38 20.00 21.04
N VAL A 422 -16.63 19.63 22.04
CA VAL A 422 -17.13 18.89 23.23
C VAL A 422 -17.11 19.84 24.43
N PRO A 423 -18.15 19.82 25.29
CA PRO A 423 -18.14 20.59 26.53
C PRO A 423 -16.91 20.26 27.39
N LYS A 424 -16.27 21.30 27.94
CA LYS A 424 -15.09 21.15 28.81
C LYS A 424 -15.41 20.37 30.10
N GLU A 425 -16.63 20.56 30.62
CA GLU A 425 -17.15 19.81 31.76
C GLU A 425 -17.73 18.49 31.27
N ARG A 426 -16.89 17.46 31.25
CA ARG A 426 -17.29 16.10 30.89
C ARG A 426 -17.44 15.24 32.13
N PRO A 427 -18.39 14.29 32.12
CA PRO A 427 -18.47 13.29 33.17
C PRO A 427 -17.15 12.51 33.30
N GLY A 428 -16.64 12.40 34.50
CA GLY A 428 -15.40 11.67 34.77
C GLY A 428 -15.55 10.16 34.52
N LEU A 429 -14.51 9.55 33.96
CA LEU A 429 -14.38 8.10 33.86
C LEU A 429 -13.44 7.59 34.95
N THR A 430 -13.79 6.44 35.54
CA THR A 430 -12.92 5.79 36.51
C THR A 430 -12.00 4.81 35.82
N PHE A 431 -10.73 5.18 35.71
CA PHE A 431 -9.71 4.32 35.09
C PHE A 431 -9.29 3.21 36.06
N VAL A 432 -9.28 1.99 35.55
CA VAL A 432 -8.74 0.84 36.28
C VAL A 432 -7.24 0.79 36.01
N ALA A 433 -6.43 0.99 37.05
CA ALA A 433 -4.98 0.87 36.94
C ALA A 433 -4.60 -0.56 36.51
N ALA A 434 -3.69 -0.67 35.54
CA ALA A 434 -3.11 -1.97 35.22
C ALA A 434 -2.26 -2.48 36.40
N PRO A 435 -2.12 -3.81 36.56
CA PRO A 435 -1.26 -4.37 37.58
C PRO A 435 0.17 -3.84 37.42
N ASP A 436 0.77 -3.40 38.52
CA ASP A 436 2.16 -2.99 38.54
C ASP A 436 3.05 -4.21 38.25
N MET A 437 3.86 -4.13 37.21
CA MET A 437 4.81 -5.19 36.84
C MET A 437 6.23 -4.73 37.22
N PRO A 438 6.76 -5.16 38.35
CA PRO A 438 8.15 -4.86 38.68
C PRO A 438 9.09 -5.50 37.65
N ASN A 439 10.15 -4.82 37.27
CA ASN A 439 11.14 -5.24 36.26
C ASN A 439 10.60 -5.31 34.81
N ARG A 440 9.94 -4.26 34.35
CA ARG A 440 9.56 -4.17 32.93
C ARG A 440 10.79 -4.13 32.03
N PRO A 441 10.91 -5.03 31.05
CA PRO A 441 11.93 -4.87 30.03
C PRO A 441 11.61 -3.60 29.22
N HIS A 442 12.60 -2.75 29.07
CA HIS A 442 12.47 -1.54 28.25
C HIS A 442 12.25 -1.90 26.79
N ARG A 443 11.26 -1.27 26.17
CA ARG A 443 11.02 -1.36 24.73
C ARG A 443 11.30 -0.02 24.10
N ALA A 444 11.85 -0.09 22.91
CA ALA A 444 12.06 1.08 22.08
C ALA A 444 11.50 0.84 20.68
N LEU A 445 10.94 1.89 20.10
CA LEU A 445 10.52 1.90 18.71
C LEU A 445 11.75 2.02 17.82
N ARG A 446 12.02 1.00 17.00
CA ARG A 446 13.20 0.94 16.14
C ARG A 446 12.85 0.44 14.75
N SER A 447 13.65 0.82 13.79
CA SER A 447 13.63 0.24 12.46
C SER A 447 14.58 -0.96 12.40
N MET A 448 14.11 -2.01 11.73
CA MET A 448 14.83 -3.25 11.50
C MET A 448 15.05 -3.43 10.01
N LEU A 449 16.29 -3.65 9.61
CA LEU A 449 16.69 -3.99 8.25
C LEU A 449 17.23 -5.40 8.25
N PHE A 450 16.62 -6.27 7.43
CA PHE A 450 17.18 -7.58 7.07
C PHE A 450 17.53 -7.56 5.59
N ALA A 451 18.69 -8.05 5.27
CA ALA A 451 19.10 -8.20 3.88
C ALA A 451 19.95 -9.46 3.69
N ASP A 452 19.86 -10.02 2.48
CA ASP A 452 20.52 -11.25 2.08
C ASP A 452 20.93 -11.16 0.61
N PHE A 453 22.08 -11.73 0.26
CA PHE A 453 22.56 -11.74 -1.12
C PHE A 453 22.11 -13.00 -1.86
N SER A 454 21.19 -12.84 -2.78
CA SER A 454 20.71 -13.95 -3.61
C SER A 454 21.80 -14.48 -4.51
N GLY A 455 22.07 -15.78 -4.41
CA GLY A 455 23.10 -16.45 -5.19
C GLY A 455 24.40 -16.76 -4.44
N PHE A 456 24.53 -16.35 -3.18
CA PHE A 456 25.71 -16.64 -2.35
C PHE A 456 26.01 -18.14 -2.28
N SER A 457 25.00 -18.97 -2.05
CA SER A 457 25.17 -20.43 -1.98
C SER A 457 25.64 -21.10 -3.28
N ARG A 458 25.69 -20.37 -4.38
CA ARG A 458 26.17 -20.82 -5.69
C ARG A 458 27.58 -20.33 -6.01
N LEU A 459 28.16 -19.50 -5.12
CA LEU A 459 29.54 -19.04 -5.27
C LEU A 459 30.52 -20.19 -5.05
N GLU A 460 31.52 -20.24 -5.92
CA GLU A 460 32.66 -21.12 -5.70
C GLU A 460 33.50 -20.61 -4.52
N GLU A 461 34.16 -21.51 -3.80
CA GLU A 461 34.91 -21.17 -2.59
C GLU A 461 36.00 -20.12 -2.84
N ASP A 462 36.62 -20.14 -4.01
CA ASP A 462 37.63 -19.18 -4.44
C ASP A 462 37.06 -17.75 -4.64
N CYS A 463 35.75 -17.61 -4.83
CA CYS A 463 35.08 -16.32 -4.98
C CYS A 463 34.68 -15.69 -3.63
N LEU A 464 34.65 -16.46 -2.53
CA LEU A 464 34.21 -15.96 -1.23
C LEU A 464 35.04 -14.78 -0.69
N PRO A 465 36.40 -14.76 -0.79
CA PRO A 465 37.17 -13.60 -0.35
C PRO A 465 36.82 -12.32 -1.13
N ASN A 466 36.59 -12.45 -2.44
CA ASN A 466 36.15 -11.32 -3.26
C ASN A 466 34.75 -10.82 -2.86
N PHE A 467 33.81 -11.74 -2.67
CA PHE A 467 32.48 -11.41 -2.17
C PHE A 467 32.52 -10.64 -0.84
N LEU A 468 33.29 -11.11 0.12
CA LEU A 468 33.42 -10.46 1.43
C LEU A 468 34.02 -9.04 1.31
N ASN A 469 34.96 -8.83 0.42
CA ASN A 469 35.57 -7.51 0.23
C ASN A 469 34.69 -6.59 -0.62
N SER A 470 34.15 -7.06 -1.74
CA SER A 470 33.40 -6.24 -2.68
C SER A 470 31.97 -5.97 -2.23
N VAL A 471 31.26 -6.99 -1.72
CA VAL A 471 29.85 -6.87 -1.31
C VAL A 471 29.76 -6.44 0.15
N MET A 472 30.23 -7.29 1.07
CA MET A 472 30.10 -7.01 2.51
C MET A 472 30.94 -5.81 2.96
N GLY A 473 32.10 -5.57 2.32
CA GLY A 473 32.94 -4.39 2.57
C GLY A 473 32.24 -3.07 2.19
N ARG A 474 31.52 -3.03 1.06
CA ARG A 474 30.72 -1.86 0.66
C ARG A 474 29.54 -1.63 1.58
N ILE A 475 28.81 -2.69 1.94
CA ILE A 475 27.74 -2.58 2.95
C ILE A 475 28.26 -2.03 4.26
N ALA A 476 29.41 -2.52 4.72
CA ALA A 476 30.05 -2.01 5.94
C ALA A 476 30.41 -0.53 5.81
N THR A 477 30.84 -0.07 4.64
CA THR A 477 31.13 1.34 4.38
C THR A 477 29.86 2.19 4.50
N VAL A 478 28.76 1.81 3.88
CA VAL A 478 27.47 2.51 4.04
C VAL A 478 27.06 2.57 5.50
N LEU A 479 27.07 1.44 6.22
CA LEU A 479 26.69 1.41 7.64
C LEU A 479 27.61 2.26 8.53
N ASN A 480 28.89 2.40 8.20
CA ASN A 480 29.84 3.25 8.92
C ASN A 480 29.57 4.75 8.68
N CYS A 481 29.16 5.13 7.47
CA CYS A 481 28.74 6.52 7.17
C CYS A 481 27.53 6.93 8.03
N HIS A 482 26.68 5.98 8.38
CA HIS A 482 25.49 6.19 9.23
C HIS A 482 25.67 5.72 10.67
N SER A 483 26.89 5.68 11.19
CA SER A 483 27.22 5.12 12.53
C SER A 483 26.43 5.73 13.69
N HIS A 484 25.96 6.98 13.59
CA HIS A 484 25.11 7.62 14.60
C HIS A 484 23.68 7.09 14.64
N ASP A 485 23.19 6.55 13.52
CA ASP A 485 21.82 6.04 13.37
C ASP A 485 21.77 4.51 13.45
N VAL A 486 22.90 3.82 13.24
CA VAL A 486 23.01 2.36 13.34
C VAL A 486 23.28 1.97 14.79
N LEU A 487 22.28 1.40 15.46
CA LEU A 487 22.33 1.03 16.87
C LEU A 487 22.94 -0.36 17.11
N SER A 488 22.70 -1.29 16.18
CA SER A 488 23.24 -2.66 16.22
C SER A 488 23.34 -3.21 14.81
N ARG A 489 24.33 -4.06 14.58
CA ARG A 489 24.54 -4.77 13.32
C ARG A 489 25.10 -6.16 13.55
N ASN A 490 24.53 -7.12 12.85
CA ASN A 490 24.98 -8.52 12.82
C ASN A 490 25.07 -9.00 11.39
N SER A 491 25.98 -9.92 11.12
CA SER A 491 26.09 -10.61 9.83
C SER A 491 26.28 -12.10 10.01
N TRP A 492 25.68 -12.88 9.12
CA TRP A 492 25.83 -14.34 9.02
C TRP A 492 26.08 -14.69 7.56
N GLY A 493 27.37 -14.78 7.18
CA GLY A 493 27.73 -15.00 5.78
C GLY A 493 27.33 -13.82 4.91
N ASP A 494 26.34 -13.99 4.07
CA ASP A 494 25.78 -12.99 3.17
C ASP A 494 24.56 -12.23 3.73
N ALA A 495 24.01 -12.71 4.85
CA ALA A 495 22.88 -12.08 5.50
C ALA A 495 23.32 -11.02 6.51
N ILE A 496 22.57 -9.91 6.60
CA ILE A 496 22.75 -8.87 7.60
C ILE A 496 21.45 -8.55 8.34
N TYR A 497 21.59 -8.22 9.61
CA TYR A 497 20.55 -7.65 10.44
C TYR A 497 21.05 -6.35 11.07
N VAL A 498 20.31 -5.26 10.87
CA VAL A 498 20.68 -3.93 11.36
C VAL A 498 19.48 -3.30 12.07
N VAL A 499 19.75 -2.72 13.24
CA VAL A 499 18.78 -1.91 14.00
C VAL A 499 19.14 -0.44 13.86
N ILE A 500 18.15 0.37 13.49
CA ILE A 500 18.32 1.76 13.09
C ILE A 500 17.34 2.65 13.88
N THR A 501 17.74 3.87 14.17
CA THR A 501 17.01 4.83 15.02
C THR A 501 15.61 5.16 14.49
N SER A 502 15.44 5.34 13.18
CA SER A 502 14.19 5.80 12.58
C SER A 502 13.89 5.18 11.21
N PRO A 503 12.62 5.16 10.78
CA PRO A 503 12.24 4.67 9.44
C PRO A 503 12.89 5.45 8.30
N ALA A 504 12.99 6.78 8.42
CA ALA A 504 13.60 7.61 7.37
C ALA A 504 15.08 7.25 7.15
N LYS A 505 15.84 7.06 8.25
CA LYS A 505 17.24 6.65 8.17
C LYS A 505 17.41 5.21 7.66
N ALA A 506 16.50 4.31 8.03
CA ALA A 506 16.53 2.96 7.51
C ALA A 506 16.23 2.91 6.00
N ALA A 507 15.32 3.75 5.52
CA ALA A 507 15.04 3.88 4.09
C ALA A 507 16.25 4.43 3.31
N GLU A 508 16.92 5.46 3.83
CA GLU A 508 18.14 6.04 3.26
C GLU A 508 19.23 4.98 3.14
N ILE A 509 19.57 4.31 4.23
CA ILE A 509 20.59 3.24 4.29
C ILE A 509 20.26 2.10 3.31
N ALA A 510 19.00 1.65 3.27
CA ALA A 510 18.59 0.56 2.39
C ALA A 510 18.73 0.93 0.91
N LEU A 511 18.38 2.15 0.53
CA LEU A 511 18.53 2.66 -0.83
C LEU A 511 20.00 2.82 -1.23
N GLU A 512 20.85 3.31 -0.32
CA GLU A 512 22.29 3.40 -0.56
C GLU A 512 22.91 2.01 -0.73
N ILE A 513 22.57 1.04 0.11
CA ILE A 513 23.02 -0.37 -0.05
C ILE A 513 22.60 -0.90 -1.42
N GLN A 514 21.36 -0.69 -1.87
CA GLN A 514 20.91 -1.15 -3.18
C GLN A 514 21.66 -0.47 -4.33
N SER A 515 21.94 0.82 -4.23
CA SER A 515 22.70 1.57 -5.24
C SER A 515 24.12 1.05 -5.36
N GLU A 516 24.82 0.87 -4.23
CA GLU A 516 26.17 0.30 -4.18
C GLU A 516 26.22 -1.13 -4.75
N MET A 517 25.21 -1.95 -4.47
CA MET A 517 25.11 -3.31 -5.02
C MET A 517 24.93 -3.31 -6.53
N HIS A 518 24.10 -2.41 -7.05
CA HIS A 518 23.93 -2.29 -8.51
C HIS A 518 25.24 -1.94 -9.22
N GLU A 519 26.00 -0.99 -8.69
CA GLU A 519 27.31 -0.61 -9.23
C GLU A 519 28.34 -1.74 -9.09
N THR A 520 28.32 -2.47 -7.97
CA THR A 520 29.24 -3.60 -7.74
C THR A 520 29.02 -4.72 -8.76
N LEU A 521 27.76 -5.11 -8.99
CA LEU A 521 27.40 -6.16 -9.94
C LEU A 521 27.73 -5.80 -11.39
N LEU A 522 27.68 -4.52 -11.75
CA LEU A 522 28.05 -4.06 -13.09
C LEU A 522 29.58 -4.12 -13.32
N ASN A 523 30.38 -3.99 -12.26
CA ASN A 523 31.83 -3.83 -12.35
C ASN A 523 32.63 -5.08 -11.96
N ASP A 524 31.99 -6.08 -11.30
CA ASP A 524 32.67 -7.28 -10.79
C ASP A 524 32.21 -8.54 -11.52
N SER A 525 33.05 -9.05 -12.42
CA SER A 525 32.77 -10.26 -13.21
C SER A 525 32.81 -11.57 -12.40
N GLY A 526 33.27 -11.51 -11.13
CA GLY A 526 33.34 -12.69 -10.25
C GLY A 526 32.04 -12.94 -9.47
N LEU A 527 31.04 -12.07 -9.60
CA LEU A 527 29.74 -12.24 -8.94
C LEU A 527 28.69 -12.85 -9.88
N PRO A 528 27.69 -13.57 -9.35
CA PRO A 528 26.62 -14.15 -10.17
C PRO A 528 25.86 -13.06 -10.93
N ALA A 529 25.70 -13.21 -12.23
CA ALA A 529 24.97 -12.25 -13.07
C ALA A 529 23.50 -12.00 -12.64
N GLU A 530 22.88 -12.99 -11.98
CA GLU A 530 21.54 -12.93 -11.42
C GLU A 530 21.56 -12.69 -9.90
N GLY A 531 22.71 -12.34 -9.32
CA GLY A 531 22.88 -12.03 -7.91
C GLY A 531 22.35 -10.64 -7.56
N GLY A 532 22.21 -10.37 -6.26
CA GLY A 532 21.84 -9.05 -5.73
C GLY A 532 21.19 -9.11 -4.37
N MET A 533 21.09 -7.95 -3.72
CA MET A 533 20.50 -7.86 -2.40
C MET A 533 18.97 -7.94 -2.45
N ARG A 534 18.41 -8.66 -1.50
CA ARG A 534 17.00 -8.61 -1.10
C ARG A 534 16.95 -7.89 0.24
N ILE A 535 16.16 -6.84 0.37
CA ILE A 535 16.11 -6.04 1.60
C ILE A 535 14.69 -5.96 2.10
N SER A 536 14.48 -6.25 3.38
CA SER A 536 13.21 -5.99 4.08
C SER A 536 13.39 -4.97 5.20
N LEU A 537 12.40 -4.08 5.35
CA LEU A 537 12.34 -3.06 6.38
C LEU A 537 11.07 -3.19 7.20
N HIS A 538 11.23 -3.10 8.52
CA HIS A 538 10.11 -3.08 9.45
C HIS A 538 10.33 -2.03 10.53
N TYR A 539 9.25 -1.52 11.13
CA TYR A 539 9.28 -0.60 12.26
C TYR A 539 8.28 -1.04 13.32
N GLY A 540 8.77 -1.09 14.56
CA GLY A 540 7.93 -1.49 15.69
C GLY A 540 8.68 -1.52 17.02
N PRO A 541 7.96 -1.85 18.11
CA PRO A 541 8.54 -1.93 19.45
C PRO A 541 9.35 -3.21 19.63
N ILE A 542 10.63 -3.06 19.96
CA ILE A 542 11.55 -4.16 20.24
C ILE A 542 12.20 -4.01 21.61
N PHE A 543 12.65 -5.12 22.18
CA PHE A 543 13.37 -5.12 23.44
C PHE A 543 14.84 -4.82 23.24
N GLU A 544 15.39 -3.93 24.08
CA GLU A 544 16.82 -3.70 24.21
C GLU A 544 17.36 -4.53 25.38
N HIS A 545 18.41 -5.29 25.17
CA HIS A 545 18.99 -6.14 26.19
C HIS A 545 20.50 -6.31 25.99
N PHE A 546 21.24 -6.40 27.08
CA PHE A 546 22.66 -6.74 27.02
C PHE A 546 22.83 -8.26 26.84
N ASP A 547 23.34 -8.67 25.69
CA ASP A 547 23.66 -10.06 25.41
C ASP A 547 25.01 -10.44 26.02
N ALA A 548 24.96 -11.33 27.00
CA ALA A 548 26.16 -11.78 27.70
C ALA A 548 27.10 -12.62 26.81
N VAL A 549 26.56 -13.28 25.76
CA VAL A 549 27.36 -14.08 24.81
C VAL A 549 28.14 -13.17 23.87
N GLN A 550 27.47 -12.14 23.34
CA GLN A 550 28.09 -11.17 22.42
C GLN A 550 28.81 -10.04 23.15
N SER A 551 28.58 -9.90 24.46
CA SER A 551 29.07 -8.77 25.29
C SER A 551 28.71 -7.41 24.69
N ALA A 552 27.51 -7.31 24.11
CA ALA A 552 27.01 -6.13 23.41
C ALA A 552 25.50 -5.93 23.66
N LEU A 553 25.04 -4.69 23.41
CA LEU A 553 23.61 -4.40 23.37
C LEU A 553 23.00 -5.08 22.14
N THR A 554 21.96 -5.85 22.35
CA THR A 554 21.21 -6.56 21.30
C THR A 554 19.73 -6.18 21.34
N TYR A 555 19.05 -6.48 20.25
CA TYR A 555 17.64 -6.16 20.03
C TYR A 555 16.88 -7.41 19.62
N TYR A 556 15.76 -7.69 20.29
CA TYR A 556 14.97 -8.90 20.04
C TYR A 556 13.47 -8.66 20.26
N GLY A 557 12.65 -9.59 19.78
CA GLY A 557 11.19 -9.54 19.95
C GLY A 557 10.45 -10.12 18.75
N THR A 558 9.14 -10.13 18.84
CA THR A 558 8.24 -10.62 17.78
C THR A 558 8.39 -9.82 16.49
N GLU A 559 8.60 -8.51 16.59
CA GLU A 559 8.76 -7.61 15.45
C GLU A 559 10.08 -7.90 14.69
N VAL A 560 11.17 -8.27 15.40
CA VAL A 560 12.42 -8.72 14.76
C VAL A 560 12.18 -10.00 13.96
N THR A 561 11.48 -10.96 14.55
CA THR A 561 11.14 -12.22 13.87
C THR A 561 10.24 -11.98 12.66
N LEU A 562 9.30 -11.05 12.74
CA LEU A 562 8.44 -10.65 11.64
C LEU A 562 9.26 -10.09 10.47
N ALA A 563 10.15 -9.15 10.76
CA ALA A 563 11.02 -8.54 9.75
C ALA A 563 11.89 -9.59 9.01
N ALA A 564 12.50 -10.52 9.76
CA ALA A 564 13.30 -11.61 9.21
C ALA A 564 12.53 -12.56 8.28
N ARG A 565 11.20 -12.65 8.41
CA ARG A 565 10.36 -13.54 7.57
C ARG A 565 9.97 -12.93 6.23
N ILE A 566 10.10 -11.64 6.10
CA ILE A 566 9.76 -10.92 4.86
C ILE A 566 10.89 -11.03 3.85
N GLU A 567 12.16 -10.91 4.31
CA GLU A 567 13.34 -10.86 3.45
C GLU A 567 13.39 -11.98 2.41
N PRO A 568 13.16 -13.28 2.74
CA PRO A 568 13.26 -14.37 1.76
C PRO A 568 12.24 -14.29 0.60
N ARG A 569 11.22 -13.45 0.75
CA ARG A 569 10.15 -13.24 -0.24
C ARG A 569 10.37 -12.00 -1.10
N VAL A 570 11.40 -11.22 -0.79
CA VAL A 570 11.72 -10.00 -1.54
C VAL A 570 12.38 -10.37 -2.87
N PRO A 571 11.94 -9.82 -4.01
CA PRO A 571 12.64 -9.97 -5.27
C PRO A 571 14.07 -9.40 -5.19
N VAL A 572 15.00 -10.01 -5.93
CA VAL A 572 16.38 -9.52 -6.04
C VAL A 572 16.38 -8.07 -6.54
N GLY A 573 17.16 -7.21 -5.89
CA GLY A 573 17.24 -5.79 -6.23
C GLY A 573 16.06 -4.95 -5.71
N ALA A 574 15.12 -5.53 -4.95
CA ALA A 574 14.01 -4.80 -4.37
C ALA A 574 14.21 -4.52 -2.86
N ILE A 575 13.50 -3.51 -2.37
CA ILE A 575 13.36 -3.20 -0.95
C ILE A 575 11.87 -3.28 -0.62
N TYR A 576 11.49 -4.24 0.24
CA TYR A 576 10.12 -4.33 0.74
C TYR A 576 10.01 -3.78 2.15
N THR A 577 8.91 -3.13 2.42
CA THR A 577 8.60 -2.56 3.73
C THR A 577 7.26 -3.03 4.23
N THR A 578 7.13 -3.17 5.53
CA THR A 578 5.82 -3.40 6.14
C THR A 578 4.97 -2.13 6.14
N GLN A 579 3.66 -2.30 6.27
CA GLN A 579 2.73 -1.19 6.38
C GLN A 579 3.07 -0.22 7.55
N PRO A 580 3.40 -0.69 8.78
CA PRO A 580 3.85 0.20 9.85
C PRO A 580 5.08 1.02 9.49
N PHE A 581 6.06 0.42 8.80
CA PHE A 581 7.24 1.16 8.35
C PHE A 581 6.88 2.27 7.36
N ALA A 582 6.11 1.94 6.32
CA ALA A 582 5.69 2.90 5.31
C ALA A 582 4.82 4.04 5.90
N ALA A 583 3.94 3.70 6.86
CA ALA A 583 3.09 4.66 7.54
C ALA A 583 3.85 5.64 8.45
N MET A 584 4.97 5.21 9.04
CA MET A 584 5.75 6.04 9.95
C MET A 584 6.74 6.98 9.27
N ILE A 585 6.95 6.84 7.98
CA ILE A 585 7.68 7.84 7.20
C ILE A 585 6.71 8.96 6.82
N ASP A 586 7.11 10.19 7.11
CA ASP A 586 6.34 11.38 6.69
C ASP A 586 6.19 11.38 5.17
N THR A 587 4.97 11.13 4.71
CA THR A 587 4.70 10.89 3.29
C THR A 587 4.63 12.17 2.45
N ASP A 588 4.51 13.35 3.08
CA ASP A 588 4.28 14.59 2.33
C ASP A 588 5.58 15.30 1.92
N HIS A 589 6.70 15.00 2.60
CA HIS A 589 7.98 15.69 2.36
C HIS A 589 9.17 14.74 2.17
N THR A 590 8.93 13.43 1.97
CA THR A 590 10.01 12.47 1.81
C THR A 590 10.41 12.26 0.36
N PRO A 591 11.72 12.03 0.09
CA PRO A 591 12.18 11.64 -1.23
C PRO A 591 11.87 10.19 -1.58
N TYR A 592 10.89 9.56 -0.91
CA TYR A 592 10.58 8.15 -1.03
C TYR A 592 9.22 7.90 -1.64
N HIS A 593 9.15 6.88 -2.50
CA HIS A 593 7.92 6.36 -3.06
C HIS A 593 7.63 4.97 -2.50
N PHE A 594 6.38 4.76 -2.04
CA PHE A 594 5.88 3.48 -1.57
C PHE A 594 4.81 2.95 -2.53
N GLU A 595 5.13 1.85 -3.21
CA GLU A 595 4.20 1.16 -4.09
C GLU A 595 3.61 -0.05 -3.35
N TYR A 596 2.29 -0.15 -3.29
CA TYR A 596 1.62 -1.31 -2.71
C TYR A 596 1.90 -2.56 -3.56
N VAL A 597 2.44 -3.61 -2.95
CA VAL A 597 2.79 -4.85 -3.65
C VAL A 597 1.89 -6.03 -3.28
N GLY A 598 1.15 -5.96 -2.21
CA GLY A 598 0.19 -7.02 -1.84
C GLY A 598 0.19 -7.35 -0.37
N THR A 599 -0.51 -8.44 -0.05
CA THR A 599 -0.56 -9.05 1.28
C THR A 599 0.24 -10.33 1.29
N MET A 600 0.98 -10.57 2.37
CA MET A 600 1.75 -11.80 2.58
C MET A 600 1.27 -12.49 3.84
N ASP A 601 0.92 -13.77 3.73
CA ASP A 601 0.67 -14.62 4.91
C ASP A 601 2.00 -15.11 5.47
N LEU A 602 2.28 -14.72 6.70
CA LEU A 602 3.49 -15.12 7.41
C LEU A 602 3.21 -16.36 8.26
N ALA A 603 3.89 -17.46 7.96
CA ALA A 603 3.77 -18.72 8.69
C ALA A 603 3.90 -18.54 10.21
N LYS A 604 3.36 -19.51 10.99
CA LYS A 604 3.45 -19.59 12.46
C LYS A 604 2.74 -18.46 13.20
N SER A 605 1.48 -18.17 12.84
CA SER A 605 0.59 -17.23 13.56
C SER A 605 0.96 -15.76 13.53
N TYR A 606 1.85 -15.32 12.62
CA TYR A 606 2.15 -13.89 12.41
C TYR A 606 1.08 -13.18 11.56
N GLY A 607 0.17 -13.96 10.96
CA GLY A 607 -0.97 -13.46 10.18
C GLY A 607 -0.56 -12.78 8.87
N VAL A 608 -1.57 -12.23 8.21
CA VAL A 608 -1.40 -11.52 6.93
C VAL A 608 -0.79 -10.14 7.17
N ARG A 609 0.22 -9.77 6.37
CA ARG A 609 0.86 -8.46 6.42
C ARG A 609 0.82 -7.78 5.06
N ILE A 610 0.52 -6.50 5.09
CA ILE A 610 0.54 -5.63 3.92
C ILE A 610 1.97 -5.17 3.69
N LEU A 611 2.44 -5.28 2.44
CA LEU A 611 3.78 -4.90 2.05
C LEU A 611 3.78 -3.83 0.97
N TYR A 612 4.82 -3.01 1.01
CA TYR A 612 5.10 -1.95 0.04
C TYR A 612 6.52 -2.12 -0.51
N ARG A 613 6.72 -1.78 -1.77
CA ARG A 613 8.04 -1.59 -2.35
C ARG A 613 8.48 -0.15 -2.11
N LEU A 614 9.68 0.00 -1.58
CA LEU A 614 10.34 1.30 -1.41
C LEU A 614 11.21 1.60 -2.62
N SER A 615 11.11 2.81 -3.14
CA SER A 615 12.00 3.36 -4.17
C SER A 615 12.22 4.86 -3.93
N PRO A 616 13.29 5.46 -4.52
CA PRO A 616 13.43 6.91 -4.51
C PRO A 616 12.24 7.58 -5.20
N ASN A 617 11.79 8.71 -4.64
CA ASN A 617 10.84 9.57 -5.34
C ASN A 617 11.58 10.18 -6.54
N ARG A 618 11.16 9.89 -7.75
CA ARG A 618 11.73 10.51 -8.95
C ARG A 618 11.04 11.85 -9.15
N ALA A 619 11.81 12.94 -8.99
CA ALA A 619 11.39 14.29 -9.27
C ALA A 619 10.98 14.47 -10.74
#